data_c7ebcc688b2336d7342fb5806ff1589b
#
_entry.id   c7ebcc688b2336d7342fb5806ff1589b
#
_cell.length_a   1.000
_cell.length_b   1.000
_cell.length_c   1.000
_cell.angle_alpha   90.00
_cell.angle_beta   90.00
_cell.angle_gamma   90.00
#
_symmetry.space_group_name_H-M   'P 1'
#
loop_
_entity.id
_entity.type
_entity.pdbx_description
1 polymer ?
#
loop_
_entity_poly.entity_id
_entity_poly.type
_entity_poly.pdbx_seq_one_letter_code
_entity_poly.pdbx_strand_id
1 'polypeptide(L)'
;MQKIIILDFGSQTTQLIGRRVRELDTFCEILPYNSFPENDPDVIGVILSGSPLSVYADDAFRPDLSGIVGRYPVLGICYGAQLLSYTYGGKVEQAGTREYGHASLGFIDGECPLFKGFDKNSQVWMSHGDSITAIPAGYKVTASTDSVKFAAFECADKQVWGVQFHPEVVHSLQGKLLLENFVIGICGSRREWTSDSFIEKTVGELKAELGNDKVVLGLSGGVDSSVAAVLLNKAIGKNLTCIFVNHGLLRKNEFTDVLNDYVCLGLNVKGVDASDMFFKDLEGVTEPERKRKIIGRDFIEVFDAEASKITDAKWLAQGTIYPDRIESLNITGKTIKSHHNVGGLPAKMGLKLCEPLKWLFKDEVRAIGRRLGIPEHLIGRHPFPGPGLAVRIIGDITPQKVAVLQEADAIFINGLREWKLYDKIWQAGAILLADRTVGVMGDERTFDNAVALRAVTSVDAMTADWAELPYIIARRFQETGPQSGALSLIDFMSGQFDFPIFALQLPGNLPTVIPGTVVDDHKFQFQPLFPEGQDPFDNLPKSLFFVVTRNYQTEFDILFHDTTIPFFNC
;
A
#
# COMPACT_ATOMS: atom_id res chain seq x y z
N MET A 1 -25.98 0.69 -13.56
CA MET A 1 -25.49 1.30 -12.31
C MET A 1 -24.72 2.55 -12.66
N GLN A 2 -25.05 3.70 -12.06
CA GLN A 2 -24.36 4.96 -12.37
C GLN A 2 -22.86 4.88 -12.08
N LYS A 3 -22.03 5.51 -12.94
CA LYS A 3 -20.58 5.53 -12.79
C LYS A 3 -19.92 6.84 -13.18
N ILE A 4 -18.81 7.14 -12.52
CA ILE A 4 -17.87 8.20 -12.90
C ILE A 4 -16.74 7.56 -13.71
N ILE A 5 -16.40 8.12 -14.86
CA ILE A 5 -15.20 7.72 -15.60
C ILE A 5 -14.04 8.61 -15.17
N ILE A 6 -12.93 7.99 -14.84
CA ILE A 6 -11.67 8.68 -14.55
C ILE A 6 -10.70 8.36 -15.69
N LEU A 7 -10.35 9.38 -16.47
CA LEU A 7 -9.34 9.23 -17.51
C LEU A 7 -7.95 9.42 -16.92
N ASP A 8 -7.14 8.38 -17.04
CA ASP A 8 -5.79 8.33 -16.49
C ASP A 8 -4.76 8.88 -17.48
N PHE A 9 -4.11 9.95 -17.09
CA PHE A 9 -3.01 10.59 -17.82
C PHE A 9 -1.63 10.22 -17.25
N GLY A 10 -1.53 9.12 -16.50
CA GLY A 10 -0.28 8.61 -15.94
C GLY A 10 0.10 9.20 -14.59
N SER A 11 -0.82 9.82 -13.88
CA SER A 11 -0.57 10.32 -12.52
C SER A 11 -0.43 9.16 -11.52
N GLN A 12 0.52 9.30 -10.60
CA GLN A 12 0.65 8.39 -9.47
C GLN A 12 -0.58 8.43 -8.54
N THR A 13 -1.33 9.53 -8.54
CA THR A 13 -2.49 9.75 -7.68
C THR A 13 -3.83 9.39 -8.32
N THR A 14 -3.87 8.88 -9.55
CA THR A 14 -5.13 8.53 -10.24
C THR A 14 -5.95 7.50 -9.44
N GLN A 15 -5.29 6.51 -8.85
CA GLN A 15 -5.98 5.52 -8.01
C GLN A 15 -6.58 6.14 -6.75
N LEU A 16 -5.96 7.20 -6.18
CA LEU A 16 -6.53 7.93 -5.04
C LEU A 16 -7.82 8.65 -5.42
N ILE A 17 -7.88 9.25 -6.63
CA ILE A 17 -9.14 9.83 -7.14
C ILE A 17 -10.24 8.77 -7.15
N GLY A 18 -9.96 7.59 -7.70
CA GLY A 18 -10.90 6.47 -7.74
C GLY A 18 -11.36 6.05 -6.33
N ARG A 19 -10.44 5.91 -5.39
CA ARG A 19 -10.77 5.58 -3.99
C ARG A 19 -11.67 6.63 -3.35
N ARG A 20 -11.39 7.92 -3.54
CA ARG A 20 -12.23 9.01 -3.02
C ARG A 20 -13.66 8.99 -3.59
N VAL A 21 -13.81 8.70 -4.89
CA VAL A 21 -15.13 8.53 -5.50
C VAL A 21 -15.87 7.32 -4.90
N ARG A 22 -15.17 6.20 -4.67
CA ARG A 22 -15.73 4.99 -4.06
C ARG A 22 -16.13 5.19 -2.59
N GLU A 23 -15.39 6.01 -1.84
CA GLU A 23 -15.74 6.41 -0.48
C GLU A 23 -17.08 7.20 -0.41
N LEU A 24 -17.59 7.67 -1.55
CA LEU A 24 -18.89 8.33 -1.69
C LEU A 24 -20.00 7.37 -2.15
N ASP A 25 -19.80 6.06 -1.99
CA ASP A 25 -20.71 5.00 -2.44
C ASP A 25 -21.05 5.09 -3.95
N THR A 26 -20.12 5.58 -4.75
CA THR A 26 -20.29 5.76 -6.20
C THR A 26 -19.30 4.90 -6.95
N PHE A 27 -19.79 4.10 -7.91
CA PHE A 27 -18.91 3.32 -8.76
C PHE A 27 -18.11 4.23 -9.69
N CYS A 28 -16.83 3.95 -9.86
CA CYS A 28 -16.01 4.60 -10.88
C CYS A 28 -15.15 3.58 -11.63
N GLU A 29 -14.79 3.95 -12.84
CA GLU A 29 -13.90 3.17 -13.68
C GLU A 29 -12.74 4.04 -14.12
N ILE A 30 -11.52 3.56 -13.88
CA ILE A 30 -10.27 4.22 -14.31
C ILE A 30 -9.89 3.61 -15.66
N LEU A 31 -9.82 4.45 -16.68
CA LEU A 31 -9.52 4.06 -18.04
C LEU A 31 -8.33 4.87 -18.59
N PRO A 32 -7.56 4.33 -19.52
CA PRO A 32 -6.57 5.09 -20.27
C PRO A 32 -7.18 6.36 -20.86
N TYR A 33 -6.41 7.44 -20.91
CA TYR A 33 -6.84 8.77 -21.38
C TYR A 33 -7.58 8.78 -22.73
N ASN A 34 -7.33 7.80 -23.58
CA ASN A 34 -7.88 7.65 -24.95
C ASN A 34 -8.96 6.56 -25.06
N SER A 35 -9.48 6.06 -23.95
CA SER A 35 -10.40 4.90 -23.92
C SER A 35 -11.76 5.25 -23.33
N PHE A 36 -12.25 6.47 -23.58
CA PHE A 36 -13.58 6.88 -23.11
C PHE A 36 -14.68 6.03 -23.76
N PRO A 37 -15.62 5.47 -22.97
CA PRO A 37 -16.72 4.65 -23.48
C PRO A 37 -17.81 5.54 -24.09
N GLU A 38 -17.80 5.71 -25.40
CA GLU A 38 -18.83 6.47 -26.09
C GLU A 38 -20.21 5.83 -25.90
N ASN A 39 -21.22 6.67 -25.62
CA ASN A 39 -22.63 6.26 -25.53
C ASN A 39 -22.96 5.27 -24.40
N ASP A 40 -22.17 5.20 -23.34
CA ASP A 40 -22.50 4.42 -22.15
C ASP A 40 -23.53 5.19 -21.29
N PRO A 41 -24.76 4.67 -21.14
CA PRO A 41 -25.84 5.38 -20.43
C PRO A 41 -25.64 5.43 -18.91
N ASP A 42 -24.73 4.64 -18.39
CA ASP A 42 -24.41 4.62 -16.96
C ASP A 42 -23.43 5.73 -16.55
N VAL A 43 -22.75 6.39 -17.50
CA VAL A 43 -21.82 7.48 -17.23
C VAL A 43 -22.55 8.74 -16.83
N ILE A 44 -22.27 9.25 -15.62
CA ILE A 44 -22.89 10.47 -15.09
C ILE A 44 -21.90 11.63 -14.94
N GLY A 45 -20.61 11.40 -15.10
CA GLY A 45 -19.57 12.42 -15.00
C GLY A 45 -18.19 11.88 -15.35
N VAL A 46 -17.27 12.79 -15.64
CA VAL A 46 -15.90 12.47 -16.05
C VAL A 46 -14.89 13.26 -15.20
N ILE A 47 -13.84 12.57 -14.75
CA ILE A 47 -12.70 13.21 -14.08
C ILE A 47 -11.45 12.99 -14.95
N LEU A 48 -10.73 14.07 -15.24
CA LEU A 48 -9.44 14.05 -15.92
C LEU A 48 -8.33 14.14 -14.85
N SER A 49 -7.47 13.13 -14.77
CA SER A 49 -6.43 13.05 -13.74
C SER A 49 -5.25 14.00 -13.99
N GLY A 50 -4.31 14.02 -13.08
CA GLY A 50 -2.99 14.62 -13.29
C GLY A 50 -2.13 13.83 -14.28
N SER A 51 -0.97 14.39 -14.65
CA SER A 51 0.06 13.75 -15.47
C SER A 51 1.44 14.23 -15.03
N PRO A 52 2.50 13.41 -15.19
CA PRO A 52 3.87 13.86 -15.03
C PRO A 52 4.37 14.72 -16.23
N LEU A 53 3.60 14.76 -17.33
CA LEU A 53 3.96 15.46 -18.55
C LEU A 53 3.41 16.90 -18.56
N SER A 54 4.08 17.78 -19.28
CA SER A 54 3.55 19.11 -19.64
C SER A 54 2.54 18.99 -20.78
N VAL A 55 1.50 19.84 -20.80
CA VAL A 55 0.55 19.89 -21.92
C VAL A 55 1.19 20.33 -23.25
N TYR A 56 2.40 20.90 -23.20
CA TYR A 56 3.16 21.31 -24.40
C TYR A 56 4.16 20.27 -24.87
N ALA A 57 4.43 19.23 -24.10
CA ALA A 57 5.38 18.20 -24.49
C ALA A 57 4.91 17.53 -25.79
N ASP A 58 5.86 17.10 -26.62
CA ASP A 58 5.54 16.45 -27.90
C ASP A 58 4.80 15.13 -27.66
N ASP A 59 5.11 14.45 -26.56
CA ASP A 59 4.50 13.21 -26.08
C ASP A 59 3.31 13.42 -25.13
N ALA A 60 2.81 14.65 -25.00
CA ALA A 60 1.68 14.98 -24.14
C ALA A 60 0.40 14.22 -24.54
N PHE A 61 -0.32 13.73 -23.54
CA PHE A 61 -1.58 13.03 -23.71
C PHE A 61 -2.72 14.04 -23.97
N ARG A 62 -3.09 14.25 -25.23
CA ARG A 62 -4.11 15.21 -25.67
C ARG A 62 -5.23 14.51 -26.45
N PRO A 63 -6.16 13.80 -25.78
CA PRO A 63 -7.31 13.19 -26.46
C PRO A 63 -8.28 14.25 -26.97
N ASP A 64 -9.11 13.89 -27.91
CA ASP A 64 -10.26 14.68 -28.29
C ASP A 64 -11.32 14.65 -27.18
N LEU A 65 -11.65 15.81 -26.63
CA LEU A 65 -12.65 15.98 -25.57
C LEU A 65 -14.02 16.39 -26.08
N SER A 66 -14.22 16.51 -27.40
CA SER A 66 -15.48 16.98 -28.02
C SER A 66 -16.66 16.05 -27.72
N GLY A 67 -16.42 14.75 -27.55
CA GLY A 67 -17.44 13.76 -27.19
C GLY A 67 -17.78 13.76 -25.68
N ILE A 68 -17.05 14.53 -24.86
CA ILE A 68 -17.16 14.54 -23.40
C ILE A 68 -17.69 15.87 -22.89
N VAL A 69 -17.01 16.97 -23.24
CA VAL A 69 -17.33 18.32 -22.78
C VAL A 69 -18.65 18.82 -23.40
N GLY A 70 -19.54 19.32 -22.55
CA GLY A 70 -20.89 19.73 -22.94
C GLY A 70 -21.90 18.57 -23.01
N ARG A 71 -21.46 17.34 -22.80
CA ARG A 71 -22.33 16.17 -22.72
C ARG A 71 -22.38 15.60 -21.31
N TYR A 72 -21.27 15.68 -20.59
CA TYR A 72 -21.15 15.21 -19.21
C TYR A 72 -20.55 16.33 -18.34
N PRO A 73 -20.84 16.37 -17.03
CA PRO A 73 -20.06 17.12 -16.08
C PRO A 73 -18.59 16.66 -16.08
N VAL A 74 -17.64 17.59 -16.19
CA VAL A 74 -16.21 17.30 -16.28
C VAL A 74 -15.45 18.03 -15.20
N LEU A 75 -14.64 17.30 -14.42
CA LEU A 75 -13.67 17.84 -13.47
C LEU A 75 -12.24 17.55 -13.94
N GLY A 76 -11.45 18.58 -14.24
CA GLY A 76 -10.02 18.46 -14.47
C GLY A 76 -9.23 18.68 -13.19
N ILE A 77 -8.30 17.77 -12.89
CA ILE A 77 -7.39 17.86 -11.73
C ILE A 77 -5.96 18.05 -12.24
N CYS A 78 -5.27 19.11 -11.80
CA CYS A 78 -3.89 19.42 -12.15
C CYS A 78 -3.69 19.44 -13.68
N TYR A 79 -3.04 18.43 -14.26
CA TYR A 79 -2.90 18.31 -15.72
C TYR A 79 -4.25 18.32 -16.43
N GLY A 80 -5.27 17.66 -15.90
CA GLY A 80 -6.63 17.67 -16.49
C GLY A 80 -7.21 19.08 -16.59
N ALA A 81 -6.98 19.93 -15.60
CA ALA A 81 -7.36 21.35 -15.63
C ALA A 81 -6.54 22.13 -16.67
N GLN A 82 -5.25 21.88 -16.74
CA GLN A 82 -4.36 22.49 -17.74
C GLN A 82 -4.78 22.09 -19.15
N LEU A 83 -5.10 20.81 -19.38
CA LEU A 83 -5.58 20.28 -20.65
C LEU A 83 -6.89 20.95 -21.09
N LEU A 84 -7.86 21.10 -20.18
CA LEU A 84 -9.11 21.83 -20.45
C LEU A 84 -8.83 23.27 -20.82
N SER A 85 -8.00 23.98 -20.07
CA SER A 85 -7.62 25.35 -20.37
C SER A 85 -6.95 25.46 -21.74
N TYR A 86 -5.94 24.65 -22.02
CA TYR A 86 -5.20 24.63 -23.27
C TYR A 86 -6.10 24.32 -24.49
N THR A 87 -6.93 23.29 -24.39
CA THR A 87 -7.80 22.82 -25.48
C THR A 87 -8.84 23.89 -25.89
N TYR A 88 -9.33 24.68 -24.95
CA TYR A 88 -10.39 25.67 -25.19
C TYR A 88 -9.89 27.12 -25.32
N GLY A 89 -8.57 27.32 -25.52
CA GLY A 89 -7.98 28.61 -25.88
C GLY A 89 -7.47 29.45 -24.71
N GLY A 90 -7.31 28.84 -23.54
CA GLY A 90 -6.54 29.42 -22.43
C GLY A 90 -5.04 29.30 -22.66
N LYS A 91 -4.25 29.69 -21.66
CA LYS A 91 -2.80 29.58 -21.68
C LYS A 91 -2.31 28.82 -20.46
N VAL A 92 -1.36 27.94 -20.70
CA VAL A 92 -0.59 27.22 -19.68
C VAL A 92 0.87 27.50 -19.99
N GLU A 93 1.65 27.85 -19.01
CA GLU A 93 3.07 28.22 -19.16
C GLU A 93 3.87 27.54 -18.07
N GLN A 94 5.15 27.30 -18.33
CA GLN A 94 6.05 26.81 -17.30
C GLN A 94 6.12 27.83 -16.16
N ALA A 95 5.83 27.40 -14.95
CA ALA A 95 5.92 28.27 -13.78
C ALA A 95 7.38 28.70 -13.55
N GLY A 96 7.60 29.99 -13.25
CA GLY A 96 8.94 30.51 -12.94
C GLY A 96 9.55 29.85 -11.69
N THR A 97 8.71 29.42 -10.77
CA THR A 97 9.03 28.57 -9.60
C THR A 97 8.05 27.39 -9.57
N ARG A 98 8.60 26.19 -9.41
CA ARG A 98 7.77 24.98 -9.26
C ARG A 98 7.00 25.07 -7.95
N GLU A 99 5.69 24.84 -7.99
CA GLU A 99 4.84 24.88 -6.79
C GLU A 99 4.59 23.47 -6.28
N TYR A 100 5.27 23.16 -5.18
CA TYR A 100 5.09 21.89 -4.45
C TYR A 100 4.82 22.20 -2.98
N GLY A 101 3.76 21.59 -2.43
CA GLY A 101 3.47 21.66 -1.01
C GLY A 101 2.11 22.29 -0.69
N HIS A 102 2.01 22.79 0.52
CA HIS A 102 0.78 23.38 1.05
C HIS A 102 0.57 24.79 0.50
N ALA A 103 -0.66 25.07 0.06
CA ALA A 103 -1.13 26.41 -0.28
C ALA A 103 -2.49 26.67 0.37
N SER A 104 -2.84 27.94 0.62
CA SER A 104 -4.14 28.33 1.13
C SER A 104 -4.96 29.02 0.04
N LEU A 105 -6.23 28.68 -0.09
CA LEU A 105 -7.14 29.35 -1.02
C LEU A 105 -7.55 30.72 -0.46
N GLY A 106 -6.87 31.78 -0.92
CA GLY A 106 -7.15 33.16 -0.48
C GLY A 106 -8.48 33.70 -1.01
N PHE A 107 -8.91 33.26 -2.21
CA PHE A 107 -10.21 33.55 -2.78
C PHE A 107 -10.94 32.25 -3.12
N ILE A 108 -12.23 32.19 -2.78
CA ILE A 108 -13.16 31.12 -3.12
C ILE A 108 -14.49 31.77 -3.51
N ASP A 109 -14.98 31.43 -4.70
CA ASP A 109 -16.31 31.85 -5.14
C ASP A 109 -17.38 30.99 -4.47
N GLY A 110 -18.13 31.58 -3.53
CA GLY A 110 -19.18 30.90 -2.77
C GLY A 110 -20.40 30.47 -3.59
N GLU A 111 -20.56 31.01 -4.81
CA GLU A 111 -21.66 30.63 -5.73
C GLU A 111 -21.29 29.39 -6.57
N CYS A 112 -20.01 29.04 -6.66
CA CYS A 112 -19.57 27.86 -7.41
C CYS A 112 -20.00 26.57 -6.68
N PRO A 113 -20.77 25.70 -7.29
CA PRO A 113 -21.27 24.47 -6.65
C PRO A 113 -20.13 23.53 -6.20
N LEU A 114 -18.97 23.58 -6.89
CA LEU A 114 -17.80 22.77 -6.53
C LEU A 114 -17.23 23.14 -5.16
N PHE A 115 -17.33 24.40 -4.73
CA PHE A 115 -16.80 24.92 -3.47
C PHE A 115 -17.87 25.10 -2.38
N LYS A 116 -19.04 24.55 -2.56
CA LYS A 116 -20.11 24.63 -1.57
C LYS A 116 -19.65 24.07 -0.21
N GLY A 117 -19.75 24.91 0.83
CA GLY A 117 -19.37 24.52 2.20
C GLY A 117 -17.87 24.59 2.51
N PHE A 118 -17.06 25.16 1.60
CA PHE A 118 -15.63 25.37 1.86
C PHE A 118 -15.39 26.50 2.86
N ASP A 119 -14.43 26.28 3.73
CA ASP A 119 -13.92 27.31 4.65
C ASP A 119 -13.00 28.29 3.92
N LYS A 120 -13.01 29.54 4.36
CA LYS A 120 -12.03 30.53 3.89
C LYS A 120 -10.61 30.06 4.24
N ASN A 121 -9.67 30.29 3.34
CA ASN A 121 -8.28 29.90 3.49
C ASN A 121 -8.06 28.38 3.66
N SER A 122 -8.96 27.56 3.10
CA SER A 122 -8.80 26.10 3.11
C SER A 122 -7.45 25.70 2.50
N GLN A 123 -6.73 24.80 3.21
CA GLN A 123 -5.45 24.29 2.75
C GLN A 123 -5.65 23.29 1.61
N VAL A 124 -4.85 23.43 0.56
CA VAL A 124 -4.78 22.52 -0.60
C VAL A 124 -3.33 22.11 -0.87
N TRP A 125 -3.15 21.01 -1.59
CA TRP A 125 -1.86 20.50 -1.99
C TRP A 125 -1.58 20.82 -3.46
N MET A 126 -0.53 21.59 -3.71
CA MET A 126 -0.01 21.89 -5.04
C MET A 126 1.11 20.93 -5.41
N SER A 127 1.14 20.47 -6.66
CA SER A 127 2.20 19.60 -7.19
C SER A 127 2.28 19.76 -8.71
N HIS A 128 2.79 20.89 -9.19
CA HIS A 128 2.87 21.17 -10.61
C HIS A 128 4.09 22.01 -11.00
N GLY A 129 4.61 21.74 -12.21
CA GLY A 129 5.68 22.53 -12.84
C GLY A 129 5.16 23.56 -13.83
N ASP A 130 3.94 23.38 -14.34
CA ASP A 130 3.26 24.30 -15.27
C ASP A 130 2.05 24.93 -14.58
N SER A 131 1.77 26.19 -14.86
CA SER A 131 0.65 26.95 -14.29
C SER A 131 -0.25 27.49 -15.37
N ILE A 132 -1.55 27.53 -15.10
CA ILE A 132 -2.54 28.19 -15.95
C ILE A 132 -2.35 29.70 -15.77
N THR A 133 -1.99 30.41 -16.86
CA THR A 133 -1.78 31.87 -16.85
C THR A 133 -2.94 32.63 -17.47
N ALA A 134 -3.81 31.96 -18.25
CA ALA A 134 -5.08 32.50 -18.70
C ALA A 134 -6.11 31.37 -18.88
N ILE A 135 -7.34 31.62 -18.45
CA ILE A 135 -8.48 30.73 -18.67
C ILE A 135 -9.15 31.05 -20.01
N PRO A 136 -9.86 30.08 -20.63
CA PRO A 136 -10.57 30.31 -21.89
C PRO A 136 -11.65 31.38 -21.78
N ALA A 137 -12.02 31.98 -22.91
CA ALA A 137 -13.13 32.93 -22.96
C ALA A 137 -14.45 32.25 -22.51
N GLY A 138 -15.20 32.93 -21.65
CA GLY A 138 -16.45 32.42 -21.07
C GLY A 138 -16.27 31.54 -19.84
N TYR A 139 -15.03 31.33 -19.40
CA TYR A 139 -14.74 30.65 -18.14
C TYR A 139 -14.56 31.67 -17.00
N LYS A 140 -14.89 31.28 -15.77
CA LYS A 140 -14.84 32.11 -14.57
C LYS A 140 -13.85 31.51 -13.58
N VAL A 141 -13.04 32.37 -12.93
CA VAL A 141 -12.17 31.94 -11.81
C VAL A 141 -13.04 31.67 -10.59
N THR A 142 -12.85 30.51 -9.96
CA THR A 142 -13.62 30.08 -8.78
C THR A 142 -12.79 29.95 -7.51
N ALA A 143 -11.45 29.83 -7.64
CA ALA A 143 -10.53 29.94 -6.50
C ALA A 143 -9.14 30.43 -6.95
N SER A 144 -8.44 31.11 -6.03
CA SER A 144 -7.04 31.49 -6.18
C SER A 144 -6.27 31.30 -4.87
N THR A 145 -4.94 31.13 -4.97
CA THR A 145 -4.00 31.28 -3.85
C THR A 145 -3.22 32.59 -4.02
N ASP A 146 -2.33 32.89 -3.09
CA ASP A 146 -1.47 34.10 -3.19
C ASP A 146 -0.53 34.02 -4.41
N SER A 147 -0.10 32.82 -4.80
CA SER A 147 0.83 32.58 -5.93
C SER A 147 0.11 32.14 -7.21
N VAL A 148 -1.04 31.44 -7.13
CA VAL A 148 -1.77 30.87 -8.27
C VAL A 148 -3.10 31.60 -8.45
N LYS A 149 -3.15 32.50 -9.43
CA LYS A 149 -4.36 33.27 -9.77
C LYS A 149 -5.52 32.35 -10.22
N PHE A 150 -5.22 31.30 -10.96
CA PHE A 150 -6.19 30.38 -11.56
C PHE A 150 -6.10 29.01 -10.88
N ALA A 151 -6.19 28.99 -9.52
CA ALA A 151 -6.18 27.75 -8.76
C ALA A 151 -7.41 26.87 -9.02
N ALA A 152 -8.54 27.50 -9.40
CA ALA A 152 -9.71 26.81 -9.92
C ALA A 152 -10.50 27.72 -10.86
N PHE A 153 -11.24 27.07 -11.77
CA PHE A 153 -12.13 27.76 -12.72
C PHE A 153 -13.35 26.89 -13.06
N GLU A 154 -14.39 27.51 -13.60
CA GLU A 154 -15.56 26.83 -14.12
C GLU A 154 -16.05 27.42 -15.44
N CYS A 155 -16.77 26.59 -16.20
CA CYS A 155 -17.66 27.01 -17.28
C CYS A 155 -19.01 26.30 -17.09
N ALA A 156 -19.94 26.97 -16.44
CA ALA A 156 -21.24 26.41 -16.04
C ALA A 156 -22.04 25.91 -17.27
N ASP A 157 -22.06 26.68 -18.38
CA ASP A 157 -22.77 26.33 -19.62
C ASP A 157 -22.29 25.02 -20.23
N LYS A 158 -21.00 24.69 -20.08
CA LYS A 158 -20.40 23.46 -20.57
C LYS A 158 -20.29 22.36 -19.50
N GLN A 159 -20.68 22.65 -18.27
CA GLN A 159 -20.52 21.78 -17.10
C GLN A 159 -19.05 21.34 -16.88
N VAL A 160 -18.14 22.29 -16.94
CA VAL A 160 -16.68 22.05 -16.80
C VAL A 160 -16.15 22.77 -15.58
N TRP A 161 -15.40 22.07 -14.79
CA TRP A 161 -14.64 22.56 -13.64
C TRP A 161 -13.17 22.14 -13.74
N GLY A 162 -12.27 22.98 -13.33
CA GLY A 162 -10.85 22.65 -13.26
C GLY A 162 -10.24 23.13 -11.96
N VAL A 163 -9.42 22.30 -11.34
CA VAL A 163 -8.62 22.63 -10.15
C VAL A 163 -7.14 22.33 -10.41
N GLN A 164 -6.25 23.26 -10.10
CA GLN A 164 -4.81 23.09 -10.29
C GLN A 164 -4.19 22.24 -9.17
N PHE A 165 -4.81 22.17 -8.00
CA PHE A 165 -4.39 21.39 -6.85
C PHE A 165 -4.97 19.97 -6.87
N HIS A 166 -4.50 19.13 -5.95
CA HIS A 166 -4.87 17.74 -5.81
C HIS A 166 -5.89 17.54 -4.66
N PRO A 167 -7.19 17.47 -4.94
CA PRO A 167 -8.21 17.24 -3.90
C PRO A 167 -8.22 15.81 -3.36
N GLU A 168 -7.64 14.85 -4.08
CA GLU A 168 -7.63 13.42 -3.73
C GLU A 168 -6.65 13.09 -2.59
N VAL A 169 -5.62 13.93 -2.37
CA VAL A 169 -4.60 13.66 -1.34
C VAL A 169 -5.01 14.20 0.04
N VAL A 170 -4.51 13.58 1.10
CA VAL A 170 -4.85 13.92 2.50
C VAL A 170 -4.45 15.34 2.91
N HIS A 171 -3.48 15.91 2.23
CA HIS A 171 -2.96 17.27 2.49
C HIS A 171 -3.91 18.37 2.00
N SER A 172 -4.88 18.05 1.14
CA SER A 172 -6.00 18.93 0.79
C SER A 172 -7.13 18.69 1.78
N LEU A 173 -7.21 19.51 2.85
CA LEU A 173 -8.06 19.24 4.02
C LEU A 173 -9.55 19.08 3.68
N GLN A 174 -10.05 19.88 2.73
CA GLN A 174 -11.44 19.77 2.25
C GLN A 174 -11.55 19.13 0.85
N GLY A 175 -10.50 18.41 0.42
CA GLY A 175 -10.51 17.75 -0.88
C GLY A 175 -11.61 16.70 -1.04
N LYS A 176 -11.95 15.98 0.03
CA LYS A 176 -13.09 15.05 0.05
C LYS A 176 -14.42 15.77 -0.17
N LEU A 177 -14.63 16.93 0.46
CA LEU A 177 -15.83 17.75 0.26
C LEU A 177 -15.94 18.24 -1.19
N LEU A 178 -14.82 18.64 -1.81
CA LEU A 178 -14.80 19.04 -3.22
C LEU A 178 -15.27 17.89 -4.13
N LEU A 179 -14.72 16.70 -3.94
CA LEU A 179 -15.11 15.54 -4.71
C LEU A 179 -16.57 15.11 -4.43
N GLU A 180 -17.06 15.24 -3.20
CA GLU A 180 -18.46 15.01 -2.86
C GLU A 180 -19.36 16.03 -3.58
N ASN A 181 -19.01 17.32 -3.57
CA ASN A 181 -19.75 18.34 -4.31
C ASN A 181 -19.82 18.03 -5.80
N PHE A 182 -18.72 17.54 -6.39
CA PHE A 182 -18.72 17.15 -7.80
C PHE A 182 -19.55 15.89 -8.03
N VAL A 183 -19.24 14.79 -7.34
CA VAL A 183 -19.85 13.46 -7.60
C VAL A 183 -21.31 13.42 -7.22
N ILE A 184 -21.66 13.94 -6.05
CA ILE A 184 -23.03 13.89 -5.55
C ILE A 184 -23.82 15.13 -5.95
N GLY A 185 -23.23 16.32 -5.73
CA GLY A 185 -23.94 17.60 -5.97
C GLY A 185 -24.14 17.91 -7.44
N ILE A 186 -23.09 17.76 -8.27
CA ILE A 186 -23.10 18.14 -9.69
C ILE A 186 -23.50 16.96 -10.57
N CYS A 187 -22.85 15.80 -10.44
CA CYS A 187 -23.14 14.61 -11.26
C CYS A 187 -24.43 13.87 -10.81
N GLY A 188 -24.96 14.13 -9.62
CA GLY A 188 -26.21 13.54 -9.14
C GLY A 188 -26.14 12.03 -8.88
N SER A 189 -25.01 11.54 -8.35
CA SER A 189 -24.87 10.12 -8.01
C SER A 189 -25.86 9.69 -6.95
N ARG A 190 -26.48 8.52 -7.14
CA ARG A 190 -27.47 7.91 -6.24
C ARG A 190 -26.85 7.07 -5.13
N ARG A 191 -25.51 7.02 -5.03
CA ARG A 191 -24.79 6.27 -4.00
C ARG A 191 -25.17 4.78 -3.97
N GLU A 192 -25.20 4.12 -5.13
CA GLU A 192 -25.64 2.72 -5.27
C GLU A 192 -24.51 1.71 -5.04
N TRP A 193 -23.26 2.14 -4.93
CA TRP A 193 -22.10 1.28 -4.75
C TRP A 193 -21.81 1.03 -3.27
N THR A 194 -22.54 0.10 -2.67
CA THR A 194 -22.39 -0.29 -1.26
C THR A 194 -21.89 -1.72 -1.13
N SER A 195 -21.35 -2.09 0.04
CA SER A 195 -20.91 -3.47 0.29
C SER A 195 -22.05 -4.48 0.09
N ASP A 196 -23.26 -4.15 0.52
CA ASP A 196 -24.43 -5.05 0.38
C ASP A 196 -24.82 -5.23 -1.09
N SER A 197 -24.95 -4.13 -1.84
CA SER A 197 -25.30 -4.18 -3.27
C SER A 197 -24.24 -4.93 -4.06
N PHE A 198 -22.96 -4.77 -3.72
CA PHE A 198 -21.87 -5.52 -4.35
C PHE A 198 -21.97 -7.02 -4.06
N ILE A 199 -22.18 -7.41 -2.79
CA ILE A 199 -22.28 -8.83 -2.40
C ILE A 199 -23.44 -9.50 -3.15
N GLU A 200 -24.63 -8.90 -3.11
CA GLU A 200 -25.82 -9.46 -3.77
C GLU A 200 -25.60 -9.63 -5.27
N LYS A 201 -25.14 -8.58 -5.94
CA LYS A 201 -24.86 -8.59 -7.37
C LYS A 201 -23.80 -9.63 -7.73
N THR A 202 -22.65 -9.61 -7.05
CA THR A 202 -21.52 -10.50 -7.36
C THR A 202 -21.87 -11.96 -7.11
N VAL A 203 -22.54 -12.29 -5.99
CA VAL A 203 -22.99 -13.66 -5.73
C VAL A 203 -23.99 -14.11 -6.81
N GLY A 204 -24.91 -13.25 -7.26
CA GLY A 204 -25.83 -13.55 -8.34
C GLY A 204 -25.12 -13.80 -9.69
N GLU A 205 -24.17 -12.95 -10.05
CA GLU A 205 -23.37 -13.09 -11.27
C GLU A 205 -22.52 -14.38 -11.24
N LEU A 206 -21.81 -14.64 -10.13
CA LEU A 206 -21.02 -15.85 -9.94
C LEU A 206 -21.88 -17.12 -10.04
N LYS A 207 -23.06 -17.11 -9.44
CA LYS A 207 -23.98 -18.24 -9.50
C LYS A 207 -24.47 -18.50 -10.93
N ALA A 208 -24.74 -17.46 -11.68
CA ALA A 208 -25.17 -17.56 -13.07
C ALA A 208 -24.03 -18.02 -14.00
N GLU A 209 -22.81 -17.51 -13.80
CA GLU A 209 -21.65 -17.82 -14.61
C GLU A 209 -21.09 -19.23 -14.36
N LEU A 210 -20.92 -19.58 -13.08
CA LEU A 210 -20.27 -20.83 -12.67
C LEU A 210 -21.24 -22.02 -12.64
N GLY A 211 -22.51 -21.79 -12.35
CA GLY A 211 -23.54 -22.83 -12.28
C GLY A 211 -23.15 -23.95 -11.32
N ASN A 212 -23.03 -25.17 -11.85
CA ASN A 212 -22.63 -26.37 -11.11
C ASN A 212 -21.17 -26.78 -11.35
N ASP A 213 -20.39 -25.95 -12.02
CA ASP A 213 -18.99 -26.23 -12.30
C ASP A 213 -18.16 -26.20 -11.01
N LYS A 214 -17.11 -27.02 -10.97
CA LYS A 214 -16.14 -27.02 -9.86
C LYS A 214 -15.11 -25.90 -10.06
N VAL A 215 -14.84 -25.21 -8.98
CA VAL A 215 -13.89 -24.10 -8.90
C VAL A 215 -12.78 -24.43 -7.92
N VAL A 216 -11.54 -24.16 -8.30
CA VAL A 216 -10.38 -24.24 -7.41
C VAL A 216 -9.88 -22.83 -7.08
N LEU A 217 -9.46 -22.60 -5.83
CA LEU A 217 -8.93 -21.34 -5.35
C LEU A 217 -7.69 -21.56 -4.50
N GLY A 218 -6.59 -20.90 -4.83
CA GLY A 218 -5.42 -20.82 -3.96
C GLY A 218 -5.63 -19.82 -2.84
N LEU A 219 -5.53 -20.28 -1.59
CA LEU A 219 -5.57 -19.42 -0.42
C LEU A 219 -4.14 -19.02 -0.02
N SER A 220 -3.92 -17.74 0.17
CA SER A 220 -2.63 -17.20 0.65
C SER A 220 -2.64 -16.85 2.15
N GLY A 221 -3.76 -17.08 2.85
CA GLY A 221 -3.97 -16.56 4.21
C GLY A 221 -4.22 -15.03 4.25
N GLY A 222 -4.20 -14.36 3.09
CA GLY A 222 -4.46 -12.93 2.96
C GLY A 222 -5.94 -12.59 2.87
N VAL A 223 -6.25 -11.31 3.11
CA VAL A 223 -7.63 -10.79 3.11
C VAL A 223 -8.36 -11.06 1.79
N ASP A 224 -7.69 -10.80 0.65
CA ASP A 224 -8.34 -10.88 -0.67
C ASP A 224 -8.76 -12.31 -1.01
N SER A 225 -7.86 -13.28 -0.85
CA SER A 225 -8.18 -14.68 -1.09
C SER A 225 -9.27 -15.19 -0.14
N SER A 226 -9.30 -14.72 1.11
CA SER A 226 -10.34 -15.07 2.09
C SER A 226 -11.71 -14.52 1.70
N VAL A 227 -11.78 -13.25 1.29
CA VAL A 227 -13.05 -12.62 0.84
C VAL A 227 -13.55 -13.27 -0.46
N ALA A 228 -12.65 -13.53 -1.41
CA ALA A 228 -13.00 -14.27 -2.64
C ALA A 228 -13.57 -15.65 -2.33
N ALA A 229 -12.93 -16.41 -1.40
CA ALA A 229 -13.40 -17.73 -0.98
C ALA A 229 -14.81 -17.68 -0.40
N VAL A 230 -15.10 -16.73 0.51
CA VAL A 230 -16.42 -16.63 1.15
C VAL A 230 -17.49 -16.20 0.14
N LEU A 231 -17.20 -15.26 -0.79
CA LEU A 231 -18.14 -14.89 -1.87
C LEU A 231 -18.46 -16.09 -2.77
N LEU A 232 -17.44 -16.83 -3.20
CA LEU A 232 -17.61 -18.02 -4.02
C LEU A 232 -18.37 -19.11 -3.27
N ASN A 233 -18.06 -19.34 -1.99
CA ASN A 233 -18.78 -20.32 -1.19
C ASN A 233 -20.28 -19.97 -1.05
N LYS A 234 -20.62 -18.68 -0.93
CA LYS A 234 -22.03 -18.22 -0.96
C LYS A 234 -22.70 -18.45 -2.31
N ALA A 235 -21.96 -18.39 -3.42
CA ALA A 235 -22.49 -18.57 -4.76
C ALA A 235 -22.66 -20.06 -5.13
N ILE A 236 -21.63 -20.88 -4.92
CA ILE A 236 -21.54 -22.26 -5.44
C ILE A 236 -21.35 -23.34 -4.36
N GLY A 237 -21.22 -22.97 -3.08
CA GLY A 237 -21.13 -23.89 -1.95
C GLY A 237 -20.03 -24.93 -2.11
N LYS A 238 -20.38 -26.20 -2.03
CA LYS A 238 -19.44 -27.33 -2.06
C LYS A 238 -18.68 -27.51 -3.38
N ASN A 239 -19.06 -26.81 -4.43
CA ASN A 239 -18.35 -26.84 -5.71
C ASN A 239 -17.05 -26.03 -5.67
N LEU A 240 -16.84 -25.24 -4.61
CA LEU A 240 -15.57 -24.57 -4.35
C LEU A 240 -14.64 -25.50 -3.56
N THR A 241 -13.41 -25.68 -4.04
CA THR A 241 -12.31 -26.31 -3.29
C THR A 241 -11.18 -25.31 -3.15
N CYS A 242 -10.83 -24.99 -1.93
CA CYS A 242 -9.72 -24.09 -1.59
C CYS A 242 -8.47 -24.92 -1.26
N ILE A 243 -7.30 -24.46 -1.72
CA ILE A 243 -6.01 -25.08 -1.44
C ILE A 243 -5.16 -24.06 -0.69
N PHE A 244 -4.71 -24.44 0.52
CA PHE A 244 -3.83 -23.62 1.34
C PHE A 244 -2.49 -24.32 1.53
N VAL A 245 -1.40 -23.70 1.03
CA VAL A 245 -0.06 -24.29 1.02
C VAL A 245 0.76 -23.76 2.18
N ASN A 246 1.27 -24.68 3.02
CA ASN A 246 2.36 -24.38 3.94
C ASN A 246 3.69 -24.51 3.21
N HIS A 247 4.32 -23.38 2.95
CA HIS A 247 5.65 -23.33 2.34
C HIS A 247 6.78 -23.21 3.41
N GLY A 248 6.47 -23.42 4.69
CA GLY A 248 7.44 -23.34 5.79
C GLY A 248 7.88 -21.91 6.17
N LEU A 249 7.44 -20.87 5.46
CA LEU A 249 7.85 -19.48 5.62
C LEU A 249 6.70 -18.59 6.15
N LEU A 250 5.63 -19.21 6.65
CA LEU A 250 4.51 -18.54 7.31
C LEU A 250 4.91 -18.06 8.70
N ARG A 251 4.11 -17.17 9.30
CA ARG A 251 4.26 -16.79 10.70
C ARG A 251 4.03 -17.98 11.64
N LYS A 252 4.45 -17.83 12.88
CA LYS A 252 4.25 -18.85 13.92
C LYS A 252 2.77 -19.25 14.01
N ASN A 253 2.49 -20.56 13.95
CA ASN A 253 1.17 -21.19 14.00
C ASN A 253 0.19 -20.78 12.88
N GLU A 254 0.59 -19.92 11.96
CA GLU A 254 -0.32 -19.33 10.95
C GLU A 254 -1.02 -20.39 10.10
N PHE A 255 -0.32 -21.48 9.73
CA PHE A 255 -0.93 -22.53 8.92
C PHE A 255 -2.13 -23.17 9.63
N THR A 256 -1.95 -23.56 10.88
CA THR A 256 -3.00 -24.20 11.67
C THR A 256 -4.14 -23.25 12.02
N ASP A 257 -3.79 -22.01 12.44
CA ASP A 257 -4.77 -21.01 12.84
C ASP A 257 -5.68 -20.62 11.68
N VAL A 258 -5.09 -20.35 10.51
CA VAL A 258 -5.83 -19.96 9.30
C VAL A 258 -6.70 -21.12 8.77
N LEU A 259 -6.22 -22.37 8.82
CA LEU A 259 -7.04 -23.52 8.45
C LEU A 259 -8.26 -23.66 9.36
N ASN A 260 -8.10 -23.49 10.67
CA ASN A 260 -9.20 -23.55 11.62
C ASN A 260 -10.23 -22.44 11.35
N ASP A 261 -9.77 -21.20 11.10
CA ASP A 261 -10.63 -20.07 10.74
C ASP A 261 -11.46 -20.38 9.49
N TYR A 262 -10.85 -20.93 8.46
CA TYR A 262 -11.55 -21.26 7.21
C TYR A 262 -12.57 -22.38 7.39
N VAL A 263 -12.28 -23.38 8.23
CA VAL A 263 -13.24 -24.41 8.60
C VAL A 263 -14.44 -23.81 9.33
N CYS A 264 -14.19 -22.88 10.28
CA CYS A 264 -15.26 -22.15 10.97
C CYS A 264 -16.14 -21.31 10.02
N LEU A 265 -15.57 -20.80 8.92
CA LEU A 265 -16.29 -20.08 7.86
C LEU A 265 -17.07 -21.04 6.92
N GLY A 266 -17.01 -22.35 7.14
CA GLY A 266 -17.69 -23.37 6.32
C GLY A 266 -17.07 -23.58 4.95
N LEU A 267 -15.80 -23.23 4.76
CA LEU A 267 -15.07 -23.42 3.51
C LEU A 267 -14.54 -24.85 3.40
N ASN A 268 -14.60 -25.41 2.20
CA ASN A 268 -13.94 -26.69 1.86
C ASN A 268 -12.47 -26.41 1.56
N VAL A 269 -11.59 -26.55 2.56
CA VAL A 269 -10.17 -26.20 2.46
C VAL A 269 -9.30 -27.43 2.60
N LYS A 270 -8.37 -27.59 1.67
CA LYS A 270 -7.30 -28.58 1.71
C LYS A 270 -6.00 -27.91 2.10
N GLY A 271 -5.49 -28.21 3.30
CA GLY A 271 -4.14 -27.82 3.72
C GLY A 271 -3.10 -28.76 3.10
N VAL A 272 -2.04 -28.22 2.55
CA VAL A 272 -0.93 -28.95 1.95
C VAL A 272 0.37 -28.48 2.58
N ASP A 273 1.09 -29.39 3.25
CA ASP A 273 2.43 -29.09 3.75
C ASP A 273 3.48 -29.46 2.69
N ALA A 274 4.16 -28.44 2.18
CA ALA A 274 5.23 -28.55 1.20
C ALA A 274 6.54 -27.93 1.72
N SER A 275 6.64 -27.65 3.01
CA SER A 275 7.75 -26.91 3.63
C SER A 275 9.12 -27.47 3.27
N ASP A 276 9.28 -28.81 3.25
CA ASP A 276 10.55 -29.45 2.92
C ASP A 276 11.02 -29.15 1.49
N MET A 277 10.09 -29.10 0.53
CA MET A 277 10.40 -28.76 -0.87
C MET A 277 10.93 -27.32 -0.97
N PHE A 278 10.21 -26.37 -0.33
CA PHE A 278 10.62 -24.96 -0.35
C PHE A 278 11.98 -24.73 0.33
N PHE A 279 12.22 -25.36 1.47
CA PHE A 279 13.52 -25.24 2.16
C PHE A 279 14.67 -25.80 1.30
N LYS A 280 14.44 -26.93 0.64
CA LYS A 280 15.43 -27.54 -0.25
C LYS A 280 15.79 -26.63 -1.43
N ASP A 281 14.78 -26.07 -2.09
CA ASP A 281 15.00 -25.24 -3.29
C ASP A 281 15.55 -23.83 -2.94
N LEU A 282 15.37 -23.39 -1.70
CA LEU A 282 15.93 -22.14 -1.17
C LEU A 282 17.32 -22.30 -0.54
N GLU A 283 17.87 -23.52 -0.47
CA GLU A 283 19.18 -23.75 0.13
C GLU A 283 20.28 -22.92 -0.56
N GLY A 284 21.03 -22.13 0.22
CA GLY A 284 22.11 -21.26 -0.27
C GLY A 284 21.65 -20.04 -1.09
N VAL A 285 20.35 -19.78 -1.20
CA VAL A 285 19.82 -18.61 -1.92
C VAL A 285 19.77 -17.41 -0.99
N THR A 286 20.57 -16.38 -1.29
CA THR A 286 20.67 -15.16 -0.48
C THR A 286 19.96 -13.95 -1.10
N GLU A 287 19.88 -13.86 -2.42
CA GLU A 287 19.37 -12.72 -3.16
C GLU A 287 17.83 -12.68 -3.09
N PRO A 288 17.21 -11.56 -2.65
CA PRO A 288 15.77 -11.47 -2.39
C PRO A 288 14.90 -11.76 -3.61
N GLU A 289 15.27 -11.27 -4.78
CA GLU A 289 14.48 -11.47 -6.01
C GLU A 289 14.53 -12.93 -6.47
N ARG A 290 15.66 -13.59 -6.28
CA ARG A 290 15.80 -15.03 -6.56
C ARG A 290 14.95 -15.86 -5.61
N LYS A 291 14.92 -15.51 -4.29
CA LYS A 291 14.01 -16.13 -3.32
C LYS A 291 12.56 -16.04 -3.78
N ARG A 292 12.10 -14.83 -4.19
CA ARG A 292 10.74 -14.61 -4.68
C ARG A 292 10.39 -15.49 -5.88
N LYS A 293 11.28 -15.56 -6.86
CA LYS A 293 11.08 -16.37 -8.07
C LYS A 293 10.97 -17.85 -7.76
N ILE A 294 11.81 -18.37 -6.87
CA ILE A 294 11.78 -19.77 -6.44
C ILE A 294 10.46 -20.06 -5.72
N ILE A 295 10.13 -19.27 -4.70
CA ILE A 295 8.90 -19.44 -3.92
C ILE A 295 7.66 -19.37 -4.82
N GLY A 296 7.62 -18.42 -5.76
CA GLY A 296 6.53 -18.31 -6.71
C GLY A 296 6.40 -19.53 -7.63
N ARG A 297 7.51 -20.04 -8.15
CA ARG A 297 7.56 -21.26 -8.97
C ARG A 297 7.04 -22.47 -8.19
N ASP A 298 7.58 -22.69 -7.01
CA ASP A 298 7.27 -23.85 -6.18
C ASP A 298 5.82 -23.84 -5.69
N PHE A 299 5.32 -22.64 -5.35
CA PHE A 299 3.88 -22.49 -5.02
C PHE A 299 2.99 -22.89 -6.20
N ILE A 300 3.33 -22.47 -7.41
CA ILE A 300 2.59 -22.84 -8.63
C ILE A 300 2.65 -24.35 -8.85
N GLU A 301 3.81 -24.98 -8.67
CA GLU A 301 3.99 -26.42 -8.86
C GLU A 301 3.15 -27.24 -7.86
N VAL A 302 3.20 -26.89 -6.58
CA VAL A 302 2.39 -27.53 -5.54
C VAL A 302 0.90 -27.34 -5.80
N PHE A 303 0.50 -26.10 -6.14
CA PHE A 303 -0.89 -25.78 -6.43
C PHE A 303 -1.42 -26.57 -7.65
N ASP A 304 -0.66 -26.62 -8.74
CA ASP A 304 -1.00 -27.35 -9.97
C ASP A 304 -1.17 -28.87 -9.68
N ALA A 305 -0.21 -29.44 -8.93
CA ALA A 305 -0.27 -30.83 -8.54
C ALA A 305 -1.50 -31.17 -7.69
N GLU A 306 -1.92 -30.26 -6.79
CA GLU A 306 -3.09 -30.48 -5.94
C GLU A 306 -4.42 -30.20 -6.67
N ALA A 307 -4.46 -29.16 -7.50
CA ALA A 307 -5.62 -28.82 -8.31
C ALA A 307 -5.93 -29.90 -9.36
N SER A 308 -4.91 -30.53 -9.94
CA SER A 308 -5.06 -31.63 -10.90
C SER A 308 -5.70 -32.89 -10.31
N LYS A 309 -5.70 -33.05 -8.98
CA LYS A 309 -6.40 -34.14 -8.28
C LYS A 309 -7.91 -33.90 -8.17
N ILE A 310 -8.36 -32.67 -8.45
CA ILE A 310 -9.78 -32.31 -8.41
C ILE A 310 -10.36 -32.57 -9.80
N THR A 311 -10.94 -33.73 -9.97
CA THR A 311 -11.57 -34.12 -11.25
C THR A 311 -12.69 -33.14 -11.62
N ASP A 312 -12.78 -32.77 -12.90
CA ASP A 312 -13.78 -31.87 -13.47
C ASP A 312 -13.76 -30.42 -12.98
N ALA A 313 -12.64 -29.95 -12.41
CA ALA A 313 -12.45 -28.53 -12.18
C ALA A 313 -12.40 -27.79 -13.53
N LYS A 314 -13.20 -26.72 -13.67
CA LYS A 314 -13.26 -25.90 -14.89
C LYS A 314 -12.77 -24.48 -14.68
N TRP A 315 -12.72 -24.04 -13.44
CA TRP A 315 -12.40 -22.64 -13.11
C TRP A 315 -11.30 -22.55 -12.07
N LEU A 316 -10.40 -21.61 -12.29
CA LEU A 316 -9.43 -21.11 -11.31
C LEU A 316 -9.90 -19.75 -10.80
N ALA A 317 -10.16 -19.65 -9.51
CA ALA A 317 -10.48 -18.37 -8.89
C ALA A 317 -9.22 -17.68 -8.36
N GLN A 318 -9.17 -16.36 -8.48
CA GLN A 318 -8.10 -15.51 -7.98
C GLN A 318 -8.66 -14.33 -7.20
N GLY A 319 -7.91 -13.89 -6.18
CA GLY A 319 -8.21 -12.71 -5.39
C GLY A 319 -7.69 -11.40 -5.99
N THR A 320 -7.61 -11.31 -7.33
CA THR A 320 -7.21 -10.08 -8.04
C THR A 320 -8.11 -8.93 -7.66
N ILE A 321 -7.53 -7.79 -7.30
CA ILE A 321 -8.26 -6.57 -6.95
C ILE A 321 -8.10 -5.49 -8.03
N TYR A 322 -8.85 -4.40 -7.90
CA TYR A 322 -8.91 -3.37 -8.94
C TYR A 322 -7.56 -2.69 -9.25
N PRO A 323 -6.71 -2.34 -8.25
CA PRO A 323 -5.36 -1.85 -8.51
C PRO A 323 -4.51 -2.78 -9.39
N ASP A 324 -4.56 -4.10 -9.14
CA ASP A 324 -3.80 -5.07 -9.94
C ASP A 324 -4.22 -5.05 -11.41
N ARG A 325 -5.52 -4.88 -11.65
CA ARG A 325 -6.08 -4.77 -13.01
C ARG A 325 -5.66 -3.48 -13.72
N ILE A 326 -5.70 -2.33 -13.02
CA ILE A 326 -5.29 -1.03 -13.57
C ILE A 326 -3.81 -1.08 -13.97
N GLU A 327 -2.96 -1.62 -13.10
CA GLU A 327 -1.52 -1.72 -13.36
C GLU A 327 -1.19 -2.65 -14.54
N SER A 328 -2.02 -3.65 -14.81
CA SER A 328 -1.85 -4.53 -15.98
C SER A 328 -2.24 -3.85 -17.31
N LEU A 329 -3.06 -2.78 -17.27
CA LEU A 329 -3.49 -2.00 -18.43
C LEU A 329 -2.55 -0.84 -18.77
N ASN A 330 -1.35 -0.80 -18.24
CA ASN A 330 -0.43 0.32 -18.20
C ASN A 330 -0.21 1.07 -19.52
N ILE A 331 -0.50 2.37 -19.50
CA ILE A 331 -0.39 3.33 -20.63
C ILE A 331 1.07 3.55 -21.06
N THR A 332 2.04 3.37 -20.15
CA THR A 332 3.44 3.72 -20.39
C THR A 332 4.33 2.52 -20.71
N GLY A 333 3.80 1.29 -20.74
CA GLY A 333 4.55 0.07 -21.06
C GLY A 333 5.59 -0.36 -19.99
N LYS A 334 5.64 0.30 -18.85
CA LYS A 334 6.49 -0.08 -17.71
C LYS A 334 5.66 -0.81 -16.67
N THR A 335 5.77 -2.12 -16.63
CA THR A 335 5.15 -2.96 -15.60
C THR A 335 5.87 -2.72 -14.27
N ILE A 336 5.22 -2.04 -13.33
CA ILE A 336 5.79 -1.78 -11.98
C ILE A 336 5.65 -3.01 -11.08
N LYS A 337 4.68 -3.90 -11.32
CA LYS A 337 4.45 -5.12 -10.54
C LYS A 337 4.43 -6.37 -11.41
N SER A 338 5.47 -7.19 -11.29
CA SER A 338 5.53 -8.52 -11.89
C SER A 338 4.97 -9.64 -10.96
N HIS A 339 4.41 -9.28 -9.79
CA HIS A 339 4.19 -10.23 -8.69
C HIS A 339 2.84 -10.97 -8.75
N HIS A 340 1.87 -10.46 -9.51
CA HIS A 340 0.55 -11.08 -9.65
C HIS A 340 0.40 -11.88 -10.95
N ASN A 341 1.51 -12.16 -11.65
CA ASN A 341 1.48 -12.85 -12.94
C ASN A 341 1.27 -14.37 -12.79
N VAL A 342 0.15 -14.74 -12.14
CA VAL A 342 -0.41 -16.10 -12.23
C VAL A 342 -1.16 -16.28 -13.58
N GLY A 343 -1.14 -15.26 -14.44
CA GLY A 343 -1.86 -15.24 -15.73
C GLY A 343 -1.51 -16.36 -16.70
N GLY A 344 -0.37 -17.02 -16.52
CA GLY A 344 -0.01 -18.21 -17.28
C GLY A 344 -0.59 -19.53 -16.74
N LEU A 345 -1.02 -19.58 -15.47
CA LEU A 345 -1.55 -20.78 -14.83
C LEU A 345 -2.86 -21.28 -15.45
N PRO A 346 -3.90 -20.44 -15.64
CA PRO A 346 -5.16 -20.90 -16.23
C PRO A 346 -4.97 -21.53 -17.60
N ALA A 347 -4.13 -20.93 -18.45
CA ALA A 347 -3.86 -21.44 -19.78
C ALA A 347 -3.13 -22.79 -19.75
N LYS A 348 -2.16 -22.96 -18.85
CA LYS A 348 -1.41 -24.20 -18.68
C LYS A 348 -2.30 -25.33 -18.15
N MET A 349 -3.23 -25.02 -17.25
CA MET A 349 -4.17 -25.98 -16.64
C MET A 349 -5.43 -26.21 -17.46
N GLY A 350 -5.69 -25.43 -18.51
CA GLY A 350 -6.95 -25.48 -19.28
C GLY A 350 -8.17 -24.99 -18.51
N LEU A 351 -7.97 -24.22 -17.40
CA LEU A 351 -9.03 -23.67 -16.57
C LEU A 351 -9.42 -22.25 -17.02
N LYS A 352 -10.70 -21.91 -16.85
CA LYS A 352 -11.19 -20.54 -17.00
C LYS A 352 -10.88 -19.73 -15.74
N LEU A 353 -10.60 -18.44 -15.92
CA LEU A 353 -10.30 -17.53 -14.81
C LEU A 353 -11.57 -16.91 -14.23
N CYS A 354 -11.69 -16.89 -12.89
CA CYS A 354 -12.75 -16.22 -12.15
C CYS A 354 -12.14 -15.25 -11.13
N GLU A 355 -12.49 -13.97 -11.22
CA GLU A 355 -11.93 -12.89 -10.40
C GLU A 355 -13.04 -12.10 -9.69
N PRO A 356 -13.55 -12.59 -8.54
CA PRO A 356 -14.71 -11.97 -7.88
C PRO A 356 -14.47 -10.54 -7.40
N LEU A 357 -13.20 -10.16 -7.12
CA LEU A 357 -12.84 -8.90 -6.49
C LEU A 357 -12.25 -7.87 -7.47
N LYS A 358 -12.21 -8.17 -8.76
CA LYS A 358 -11.53 -7.35 -9.80
C LYS A 358 -11.97 -5.89 -9.91
N TRP A 359 -13.05 -5.50 -9.26
CA TRP A 359 -13.60 -4.14 -9.24
C TRP A 359 -13.42 -3.42 -7.90
N LEU A 360 -12.80 -4.06 -6.91
CA LEU A 360 -12.68 -3.55 -5.55
C LEU A 360 -11.29 -3.01 -5.26
N PHE A 361 -11.24 -1.87 -4.56
CA PHE A 361 -10.04 -1.45 -3.86
C PHE A 361 -9.87 -2.24 -2.56
N LYS A 362 -8.66 -2.21 -1.98
CA LYS A 362 -8.31 -2.98 -0.80
C LYS A 362 -9.17 -2.69 0.44
N ASP A 363 -9.52 -1.44 0.64
CA ASP A 363 -10.41 -0.97 1.70
C ASP A 363 -11.85 -1.48 1.51
N GLU A 364 -12.35 -1.48 0.28
CA GLU A 364 -13.65 -2.07 -0.07
C GLU A 364 -13.67 -3.59 0.18
N VAL A 365 -12.58 -4.30 -0.18
CA VAL A 365 -12.44 -5.74 0.13
C VAL A 365 -12.56 -5.99 1.62
N ARG A 366 -11.89 -5.18 2.46
CA ARG A 366 -12.00 -5.30 3.93
C ARG A 366 -13.41 -5.00 4.43
N ALA A 367 -14.07 -3.97 3.91
CA ALA A 367 -15.45 -3.64 4.27
C ALA A 367 -16.42 -4.78 3.93
N ILE A 368 -16.29 -5.35 2.73
CA ILE A 368 -17.07 -6.51 2.28
C ILE A 368 -16.77 -7.73 3.15
N GLY A 369 -15.51 -7.97 3.50
CA GLY A 369 -15.13 -9.07 4.38
C GLY A 369 -15.80 -8.98 5.76
N ARG A 370 -15.85 -7.80 6.37
CA ARG A 370 -16.60 -7.55 7.62
C ARG A 370 -18.09 -7.84 7.44
N ARG A 371 -18.66 -7.37 6.34
CA ARG A 371 -20.09 -7.59 6.03
C ARG A 371 -20.41 -9.06 5.80
N LEU A 372 -19.47 -9.84 5.29
CA LEU A 372 -19.56 -11.28 5.12
C LEU A 372 -19.37 -12.08 6.43
N GLY A 373 -19.03 -11.43 7.54
CA GLY A 373 -18.80 -12.05 8.84
C GLY A 373 -17.42 -12.71 8.98
N ILE A 374 -16.45 -12.34 8.15
CA ILE A 374 -15.07 -12.84 8.29
C ILE A 374 -14.46 -12.21 9.56
N PRO A 375 -13.80 -12.99 10.44
CA PRO A 375 -13.23 -12.49 11.69
C PRO A 375 -12.24 -11.34 11.48
N GLU A 376 -12.26 -10.35 12.38
CA GLU A 376 -11.42 -9.14 12.25
C GLU A 376 -9.92 -9.46 12.24
N HIS A 377 -9.48 -10.50 12.95
CA HIS A 377 -8.07 -10.90 12.94
C HIS A 377 -7.58 -11.42 11.56
N LEU A 378 -8.50 -11.82 10.66
CA LEU A 378 -8.18 -12.14 9.26
C LEU A 378 -8.24 -10.88 8.37
N ILE A 379 -9.24 -10.00 8.58
CA ILE A 379 -9.47 -8.82 7.75
C ILE A 379 -8.50 -7.69 8.09
N GLY A 380 -8.25 -7.46 9.38
CA GLY A 380 -7.37 -6.42 9.91
C GLY A 380 -5.89 -6.78 9.89
N ARG A 381 -5.49 -7.88 9.25
CA ARG A 381 -4.07 -8.28 9.16
C ARG A 381 -3.24 -7.23 8.45
N HIS A 382 -2.05 -6.99 9.02
CA HIS A 382 -1.03 -6.20 8.34
C HIS A 382 -0.65 -6.84 7.00
N PRO A 383 -0.30 -6.06 5.97
CA PRO A 383 0.23 -6.61 4.73
C PRO A 383 1.40 -7.56 5.01
N PHE A 384 1.27 -8.78 4.49
CA PHE A 384 2.30 -9.81 4.59
C PHE A 384 2.62 -10.31 3.19
N PRO A 385 3.88 -10.25 2.75
CA PRO A 385 4.23 -10.57 1.37
C PRO A 385 4.05 -12.06 1.07
N GLY A 386 3.72 -12.40 -0.18
CA GLY A 386 3.57 -13.78 -0.63
C GLY A 386 4.76 -14.69 -0.30
N PRO A 387 6.03 -14.24 -0.44
CA PRO A 387 7.19 -15.02 -0.02
C PRO A 387 7.32 -15.23 1.50
N GLY A 388 6.41 -14.73 2.30
CA GLY A 388 6.39 -14.91 3.74
C GLY A 388 7.61 -14.32 4.43
N LEU A 389 8.13 -15.04 5.42
CA LEU A 389 9.32 -14.64 6.19
C LEU A 389 10.63 -14.68 5.38
N ALA A 390 10.66 -15.31 4.20
CA ALA A 390 11.87 -15.43 3.39
C ALA A 390 12.54 -14.10 3.05
N VAL A 391 11.72 -13.06 2.77
CA VAL A 391 12.22 -11.71 2.45
C VAL A 391 12.59 -10.88 3.68
N ARG A 392 12.31 -11.43 4.87
CA ARG A 392 12.68 -10.85 6.16
C ARG A 392 13.87 -11.57 6.80
N ILE A 393 14.49 -12.53 6.12
CA ILE A 393 15.75 -13.17 6.51
C ILE A 393 16.82 -12.67 5.55
N ILE A 394 17.75 -11.87 6.07
CA ILE A 394 18.92 -11.42 5.30
C ILE A 394 19.93 -12.57 5.23
N GLY A 395 20.39 -12.89 4.02
CA GLY A 395 21.23 -14.05 3.76
C GLY A 395 20.44 -15.30 3.36
N ASP A 396 21.03 -16.49 3.58
CA ASP A 396 20.41 -17.78 3.27
C ASP A 396 19.26 -18.13 4.22
N ILE A 397 18.37 -19.01 3.78
CA ILE A 397 17.21 -19.47 4.54
C ILE A 397 17.48 -20.86 5.08
N THR A 398 17.27 -21.05 6.39
CA THR A 398 17.29 -22.37 7.03
C THR A 398 16.08 -22.53 7.95
N PRO A 399 15.61 -23.76 8.22
CA PRO A 399 14.51 -23.99 9.17
C PRO A 399 14.76 -23.34 10.54
N GLN A 400 16.02 -23.36 11.01
CA GLN A 400 16.40 -22.75 12.30
C GLN A 400 16.24 -21.23 12.27
N LYS A 401 16.69 -20.56 11.20
CA LYS A 401 16.54 -19.10 11.05
C LYS A 401 15.07 -18.69 10.95
N VAL A 402 14.26 -19.50 10.25
CA VAL A 402 12.82 -19.27 10.18
C VAL A 402 12.16 -19.41 11.55
N ALA A 403 12.50 -20.45 12.32
CA ALA A 403 11.98 -20.64 13.67
C ALA A 403 12.31 -19.47 14.60
N VAL A 404 13.57 -18.99 14.58
CA VAL A 404 13.99 -17.81 15.34
C VAL A 404 13.18 -16.58 14.95
N LEU A 405 13.01 -16.32 13.64
CA LEU A 405 12.25 -15.17 13.16
C LEU A 405 10.76 -15.28 13.48
N GLN A 406 10.18 -16.50 13.45
CA GLN A 406 8.79 -16.74 13.85
C GLN A 406 8.54 -16.37 15.30
N GLU A 407 9.44 -16.75 16.21
CA GLU A 407 9.36 -16.38 17.63
C GLU A 407 9.47 -14.86 17.82
N ALA A 408 10.48 -14.24 17.20
CA ALA A 408 10.69 -12.80 17.29
C ALA A 408 9.50 -11.99 16.74
N ASP A 409 8.99 -12.37 15.55
CA ASP A 409 7.82 -11.71 14.94
C ASP A 409 6.56 -11.90 15.80
N ALA A 410 6.36 -13.08 16.40
CA ALA A 410 5.23 -13.36 17.27
C ALA A 410 5.25 -12.51 18.54
N ILE A 411 6.42 -12.38 19.20
CA ILE A 411 6.59 -11.52 20.39
C ILE A 411 6.27 -10.07 20.02
N PHE A 412 6.82 -9.56 18.93
CA PHE A 412 6.61 -8.18 18.49
C PHE A 412 5.13 -7.89 18.17
N ILE A 413 4.51 -8.72 17.34
CA ILE A 413 3.11 -8.55 16.93
C ILE A 413 2.16 -8.66 18.13
N ASN A 414 2.40 -9.60 19.07
CA ASN A 414 1.59 -9.73 20.26
C ASN A 414 1.75 -8.52 21.18
N GLY A 415 2.97 -7.99 21.34
CA GLY A 415 3.20 -6.74 22.07
C GLY A 415 2.43 -5.57 21.49
N LEU A 416 2.41 -5.40 20.14
CA LEU A 416 1.62 -4.37 19.48
C LEU A 416 0.11 -4.51 19.76
N ARG A 417 -0.40 -5.75 19.82
CA ARG A 417 -1.82 -6.02 20.11
C ARG A 417 -2.16 -5.69 21.58
N GLU A 418 -1.35 -6.14 22.51
CA GLU A 418 -1.54 -5.87 23.95
C GLU A 418 -1.56 -4.37 24.25
N TRP A 419 -0.77 -3.57 23.55
CA TRP A 419 -0.74 -2.12 23.72
C TRP A 419 -1.69 -1.36 22.81
N LYS A 420 -2.56 -2.06 22.08
CA LYS A 420 -3.57 -1.46 21.19
C LYS A 420 -2.93 -0.55 20.12
N LEU A 421 -1.75 -0.90 19.66
CA LEU A 421 -1.02 -0.21 18.60
C LEU A 421 -1.17 -0.91 17.25
N TYR A 422 -1.53 -2.20 17.24
CA TYR A 422 -1.61 -3.01 16.01
C TYR A 422 -2.46 -2.34 14.93
N ASP A 423 -3.67 -1.88 15.27
CA ASP A 423 -4.60 -1.27 14.31
C ASP A 423 -4.21 0.16 13.88
N LYS A 424 -3.26 0.80 14.59
CA LYS A 424 -2.73 2.13 14.25
C LYS A 424 -1.54 2.06 13.30
N ILE A 425 -0.93 0.89 13.16
CA ILE A 425 0.25 0.63 12.35
C ILE A 425 -0.20 -0.06 11.07
N TRP A 426 0.26 0.44 9.93
CA TRP A 426 -0.09 -0.15 8.64
C TRP A 426 0.62 -1.48 8.39
N GLN A 427 1.93 -1.56 8.74
CA GLN A 427 2.72 -2.79 8.63
C GLN A 427 3.77 -2.85 9.73
N ALA A 428 3.88 -4.01 10.38
CA ALA A 428 4.92 -4.30 11.33
C ALA A 428 5.48 -5.71 11.15
N GLY A 429 6.72 -5.91 11.59
CA GLY A 429 7.35 -7.23 11.63
C GLY A 429 8.81 -7.19 12.00
N ALA A 430 9.33 -8.34 12.36
CA ALA A 430 10.72 -8.57 12.65
C ALA A 430 11.50 -8.95 11.38
N ILE A 431 12.78 -8.59 11.32
CA ILE A 431 13.74 -8.91 10.24
C ILE A 431 14.94 -9.55 10.89
N LEU A 432 15.33 -10.76 10.44
CA LEU A 432 16.52 -11.43 10.91
C LEU A 432 17.72 -10.95 10.10
N LEU A 433 18.71 -10.40 10.81
CA LEU A 433 19.95 -9.91 10.21
C LEU A 433 20.93 -11.07 10.00
N ALA A 434 21.88 -10.89 9.07
CA ALA A 434 22.92 -11.87 8.79
C ALA A 434 23.99 -11.94 9.90
N ASP A 435 24.15 -10.82 10.59
CA ASP A 435 25.18 -10.66 11.63
C ASP A 435 24.80 -11.39 12.91
N ARG A 436 25.84 -11.88 13.60
CA ARG A 436 25.73 -12.45 14.93
C ARG A 436 26.47 -11.58 15.93
N THR A 437 25.87 -11.40 17.07
CA THR A 437 26.49 -10.68 18.20
C THR A 437 27.17 -11.67 19.14
N VAL A 438 28.26 -11.25 19.76
CA VAL A 438 28.94 -12.04 20.78
C VAL A 438 28.36 -11.68 22.15
N GLY A 439 27.73 -12.65 22.81
CA GLY A 439 27.31 -12.55 24.20
C GLY A 439 28.22 -13.38 25.12
N VAL A 440 28.10 -13.15 26.40
CA VAL A 440 28.73 -13.99 27.45
C VAL A 440 27.63 -14.50 28.36
N MET A 441 27.51 -15.81 28.51
CA MET A 441 26.55 -16.45 29.39
C MET A 441 27.30 -17.35 30.34
N GLY A 442 27.42 -16.91 31.58
CA GLY A 442 28.37 -17.52 32.53
C GLY A 442 29.82 -17.30 32.10
N ASP A 443 30.59 -18.38 31.96
CA ASP A 443 31.99 -18.35 31.52
C ASP A 443 32.19 -18.65 30.03
N GLU A 444 31.10 -18.79 29.26
CA GLU A 444 31.14 -19.13 27.83
C GLU A 444 30.69 -17.98 26.94
N ARG A 445 31.32 -17.87 25.77
CA ARG A 445 30.87 -16.94 24.70
C ARG A 445 29.68 -17.52 23.99
N THR A 446 28.61 -16.72 23.84
CA THR A 446 27.46 -17.05 22.99
C THR A 446 27.52 -16.22 21.71
N PHE A 447 26.93 -16.76 20.63
CA PHE A 447 26.82 -16.09 19.33
C PHE A 447 25.34 -16.00 18.95
N ASP A 448 24.71 -14.87 19.26
CA ASP A 448 23.30 -14.69 19.10
C ASP A 448 22.96 -13.98 17.78
N ASN A 449 21.75 -14.25 17.24
CA ASN A 449 21.29 -13.58 16.04
C ASN A 449 20.76 -12.18 16.40
N ALA A 450 21.03 -11.21 15.53
CA ALA A 450 20.46 -9.86 15.65
C ALA A 450 19.12 -9.78 14.88
N VAL A 451 18.15 -9.07 15.46
CA VAL A 451 16.81 -8.87 14.87
C VAL A 451 16.49 -7.38 14.83
N ALA A 452 16.09 -6.89 13.66
CA ALA A 452 15.55 -5.54 13.48
C ALA A 452 14.03 -5.58 13.56
N LEU A 453 13.43 -4.60 14.28
CA LEU A 453 11.98 -4.39 14.30
C LEU A 453 11.61 -3.27 13.32
N ARG A 454 10.61 -3.50 12.49
CA ARG A 454 10.09 -2.50 11.56
C ARG A 454 8.61 -2.28 11.83
N ALA A 455 8.21 -1.01 11.99
CA ALA A 455 6.83 -0.60 12.06
C ALA A 455 6.63 0.70 11.28
N VAL A 456 5.64 0.72 10.40
CA VAL A 456 5.33 1.89 9.57
C VAL A 456 3.84 2.19 9.59
N THR A 457 3.52 3.49 9.52
CA THR A 457 2.18 4.01 9.30
C THR A 457 2.02 4.40 7.84
N SER A 458 0.83 4.25 7.30
CA SER A 458 0.45 4.72 5.97
C SER A 458 -1.05 4.93 5.91
N VAL A 459 -1.49 5.99 5.26
CA VAL A 459 -2.91 6.28 5.04
C VAL A 459 -3.36 5.76 3.67
N ASP A 460 -2.48 5.81 2.69
CA ASP A 460 -2.77 5.54 1.28
C ASP A 460 -2.08 4.28 0.73
N ALA A 461 -1.24 3.61 1.52
CA ALA A 461 -0.37 2.49 1.15
C ALA A 461 0.71 2.84 0.10
N MET A 462 0.83 4.10 -0.31
CA MET A 462 1.84 4.61 -1.25
C MET A 462 2.92 5.40 -0.54
N THR A 463 2.53 6.20 0.45
CA THR A 463 3.43 6.94 1.32
C THR A 463 3.47 6.25 2.69
N ALA A 464 4.65 6.04 3.23
CA ALA A 464 4.83 5.42 4.54
C ALA A 464 5.72 6.29 5.41
N ASP A 465 5.31 6.43 6.67
CA ASP A 465 6.11 7.05 7.71
C ASP A 465 6.41 5.99 8.79
N TRP A 466 7.42 6.23 9.60
CA TRP A 466 7.73 5.33 10.71
C TRP A 466 6.69 5.48 11.83
N ALA A 467 6.41 4.36 12.51
CA ALA A 467 5.49 4.36 13.63
C ALA A 467 6.25 4.68 14.92
N GLU A 468 5.76 5.63 15.70
CA GLU A 468 6.27 5.88 17.04
C GLU A 468 5.90 4.71 17.96
N LEU A 469 6.90 3.98 18.43
CA LEU A 469 6.72 2.87 19.35
C LEU A 469 7.14 3.28 20.77
N PRO A 470 6.32 2.99 21.81
CA PRO A 470 6.71 3.22 23.18
C PRO A 470 7.97 2.43 23.57
N TYR A 471 8.89 3.05 24.29
CA TYR A 471 10.14 2.42 24.76
C TYR A 471 9.93 1.09 25.50
N ILE A 472 8.82 0.95 26.19
CA ILE A 472 8.45 -0.26 26.93
C ILE A 472 8.30 -1.51 26.03
N ILE A 473 8.02 -1.33 24.72
CA ILE A 473 7.98 -2.46 23.76
C ILE A 473 9.36 -3.08 23.62
N ALA A 474 10.38 -2.26 23.49
CA ALA A 474 11.77 -2.70 23.42
C ALA A 474 12.18 -3.46 24.67
N ARG A 475 11.85 -2.95 25.87
CA ARG A 475 12.18 -3.59 27.15
C ARG A 475 11.54 -4.97 27.33
N ARG A 476 10.27 -5.14 26.95
CA ARG A 476 9.59 -6.45 27.08
C ARG A 476 10.18 -7.52 26.17
N PHE A 477 10.69 -7.12 25.02
CA PHE A 477 11.42 -8.02 24.13
C PHE A 477 12.66 -8.62 24.82
N GLN A 478 13.32 -7.84 25.69
CA GLN A 478 14.45 -8.32 26.50
C GLN A 478 14.02 -9.30 27.60
N GLU A 479 12.82 -9.11 28.18
CA GLU A 479 12.32 -9.91 29.31
C GLU A 479 11.69 -11.24 28.90
N THR A 480 11.08 -11.30 27.70
CA THR A 480 10.31 -12.46 27.21
C THR A 480 11.01 -13.27 26.13
N GLY A 481 12.22 -12.87 25.73
CA GLY A 481 13.03 -13.63 24.80
C GLY A 481 13.20 -15.08 25.24
N PRO A 482 13.26 -16.04 24.31
CA PRO A 482 13.32 -17.46 24.65
C PRO A 482 14.44 -17.72 25.63
N GLN A 483 14.16 -18.49 26.70
CA GLN A 483 15.10 -18.90 27.73
C GLN A 483 16.29 -19.73 27.19
N SER A 484 16.29 -20.01 25.92
CA SER A 484 17.37 -20.64 25.15
C SER A 484 18.16 -19.56 24.39
N GLY A 485 18.91 -18.75 25.10
CA GLY A 485 19.93 -17.82 24.68
C GLY A 485 20.07 -17.56 23.19
N ALA A 486 19.41 -16.57 22.62
CA ALA A 486 19.65 -16.29 21.24
C ALA A 486 19.05 -15.01 20.62
N LEU A 487 18.62 -14.00 21.36
CA LEU A 487 18.13 -12.77 20.74
C LEU A 487 18.67 -11.52 21.43
N SER A 488 19.46 -10.74 20.72
CA SER A 488 19.82 -9.38 21.12
C SER A 488 18.87 -8.38 20.46
N LEU A 489 18.36 -7.44 21.23
CA LEU A 489 17.35 -6.50 20.79
C LEU A 489 17.95 -5.24 20.16
N ILE A 490 17.25 -4.72 19.17
CA ILE A 490 17.50 -3.43 18.54
C ILE A 490 16.47 -2.44 19.07
N ASP A 491 16.92 -1.30 19.56
CA ASP A 491 16.06 -0.25 20.09
C ASP A 491 15.67 0.77 19.00
N PHE A 492 14.41 1.24 19.05
CA PHE A 492 13.92 2.30 18.19
C PHE A 492 13.82 3.59 19.00
N MET A 493 14.45 4.64 18.51
CA MET A 493 14.25 5.97 19.07
C MET A 493 13.18 6.72 18.28
N SER A 494 12.09 7.08 18.95
CA SER A 494 11.05 7.94 18.39
C SER A 494 11.56 9.38 18.36
N GLY A 495 11.51 9.99 17.16
CA GLY A 495 11.99 11.35 16.96
C GLY A 495 11.05 12.39 17.52
N GLN A 496 11.48 13.04 18.52
CA GLN A 496 11.25 14.45 18.85
C GLN A 496 12.43 14.99 19.65
N PHE A 497 13.64 14.76 19.19
CA PHE A 497 14.81 15.39 19.78
C PHE A 497 15.76 15.84 18.67
N ASP A 498 16.16 17.11 18.73
CA ASP A 498 17.35 17.62 18.05
C ASP A 498 18.55 16.82 18.58
N PHE A 499 19.12 15.95 17.75
CA PHE A 499 20.16 15.01 18.18
C PHE A 499 21.54 15.66 18.11
N PRO A 500 22.28 15.68 19.22
CA PRO A 500 23.73 15.80 19.16
C PRO A 500 24.40 14.48 18.77
N ILE A 501 25.46 14.55 18.00
CA ILE A 501 26.30 13.43 17.59
C ILE A 501 27.32 13.14 18.69
N PHE A 502 27.48 11.88 19.05
CA PHE A 502 28.45 11.45 20.07
C PHE A 502 29.55 10.57 19.46
N ALA A 503 30.77 10.74 19.95
CA ALA A 503 31.87 9.81 19.69
C ALA A 503 31.98 8.83 20.85
N LEU A 504 31.90 7.55 20.58
CA LEU A 504 32.23 6.47 21.50
C LEU A 504 33.64 5.98 21.18
N GLN A 505 34.49 5.94 22.21
CA GLN A 505 35.82 5.36 22.09
C GLN A 505 35.73 3.87 22.41
N LEU A 506 35.84 3.04 21.39
CA LEU A 506 35.93 1.59 21.56
C LEU A 506 37.32 1.18 22.00
N PRO A 507 37.49 0.12 22.80
CA PRO A 507 38.80 -0.40 23.15
C PRO A 507 39.47 -0.91 21.85
N GLY A 508 40.48 -0.18 21.35
CA GLY A 508 41.21 -0.53 20.14
C GLY A 508 41.26 0.56 19.08
N ASN A 509 41.70 1.76 19.44
CA ASN A 509 42.28 2.81 18.58
C ASN A 509 41.59 3.22 17.24
N LEU A 510 40.28 3.13 17.10
CA LEU A 510 39.59 3.78 15.97
C LEU A 510 38.43 4.66 16.51
N PRO A 511 38.43 5.98 16.24
CA PRO A 511 37.31 6.83 16.58
C PRO A 511 36.18 6.59 15.59
N THR A 512 35.05 6.11 16.07
CA THR A 512 33.82 6.00 15.27
C THR A 512 32.83 7.04 15.79
N VAL A 513 32.34 7.90 14.88
CA VAL A 513 31.33 8.91 15.18
C VAL A 513 29.97 8.27 15.05
N ILE A 514 29.16 8.31 16.09
CA ILE A 514 27.83 7.68 16.15
C ILE A 514 26.78 8.75 16.47
N PRO A 515 25.75 8.95 15.65
CA PRO A 515 24.58 9.74 16.04
C PRO A 515 23.66 8.91 16.94
N GLY A 516 23.36 9.40 18.13
CA GLY A 516 22.47 8.73 19.08
C GLY A 516 22.60 9.27 20.50
N THR A 517 21.60 9.05 21.34
CA THR A 517 21.60 9.40 22.76
C THR A 517 21.73 8.15 23.60
N VAL A 518 22.72 8.15 24.52
CA VAL A 518 22.83 7.14 25.58
C VAL A 518 22.24 7.75 26.85
N VAL A 519 21.26 7.11 27.44
CA VAL A 519 20.67 7.53 28.72
C VAL A 519 21.03 6.52 29.77
N ASP A 520 21.75 6.99 30.80
CA ASP A 520 21.99 6.25 32.04
C ASP A 520 21.34 7.00 33.21
N ASP A 521 20.84 6.30 34.21
CA ASP A 521 20.15 6.87 35.38
C ASP A 521 21.05 7.71 36.29
N HIS A 522 22.33 7.82 35.98
CA HIS A 522 23.30 8.61 36.73
C HIS A 522 24.07 9.60 35.86
N LYS A 523 23.51 10.81 35.70
CA LYS A 523 24.14 12.08 35.28
C LYS A 523 25.22 11.97 34.19
N PHE A 524 24.82 12.13 32.90
CA PHE A 524 25.75 12.40 31.83
C PHE A 524 25.84 13.89 31.48
N GLN A 525 27.07 14.36 31.26
CA GLN A 525 27.32 15.65 30.59
C GLN A 525 27.74 15.40 29.15
N PHE A 526 27.06 16.03 28.24
CA PHE A 526 27.26 15.88 26.80
C PHE A 526 28.12 17.02 26.24
N GLN A 527 29.04 16.71 25.34
CA GLN A 527 29.73 17.72 24.54
C GLN A 527 29.41 17.49 23.05
N PRO A 528 28.89 18.48 22.31
CA PRO A 528 28.63 18.36 20.88
C PRO A 528 29.94 18.35 20.07
N LEU A 529 30.01 17.49 19.06
CA LEU A 529 31.19 17.29 18.22
C LEU A 529 31.21 18.18 16.96
N PHE A 530 30.13 18.91 16.67
CA PHE A 530 30.03 19.80 15.51
C PHE A 530 29.69 21.22 15.92
N PRO A 531 30.17 22.22 15.15
CA PRO A 531 29.80 23.63 15.36
C PRO A 531 28.32 23.85 15.10
N GLU A 532 27.69 24.75 15.86
CA GLU A 532 26.30 25.18 15.64
C GLU A 532 26.09 25.66 14.19
N GLY A 533 25.09 25.05 13.51
CA GLY A 533 24.60 25.53 12.20
C GLY A 533 24.83 24.60 11.00
N GLN A 534 25.40 23.40 11.18
CA GLN A 534 25.46 22.39 10.11
C GLN A 534 24.66 21.15 10.50
N ASP A 535 23.66 20.82 9.69
CA ASP A 535 22.93 19.56 9.81
C ASP A 535 23.75 18.45 9.11
N PRO A 536 24.32 17.50 9.87
CA PRO A 536 25.15 16.43 9.29
C PRO A 536 24.33 15.37 8.54
N PHE A 537 22.99 15.50 8.51
CA PHE A 537 22.08 14.49 7.97
C PHE A 537 21.42 14.85 6.64
N ASP A 538 21.72 16.02 6.06
CA ASP A 538 21.13 16.46 4.79
C ASP A 538 21.35 15.49 3.61
N ASN A 539 22.24 14.51 3.74
CA ASN A 539 22.55 13.52 2.71
C ASN A 539 22.43 12.05 3.15
N LEU A 540 21.86 11.76 4.33
CA LEU A 540 21.66 10.39 4.77
C LEU A 540 20.28 9.85 4.34
N PRO A 541 20.19 8.61 3.84
CA PRO A 541 18.90 8.03 3.52
C PRO A 541 18.04 7.92 4.79
N LYS A 542 16.78 8.36 4.69
CA LYS A 542 15.77 8.40 5.78
C LYS A 542 15.40 7.02 6.36
N SER A 543 16.19 6.01 6.14
CA SER A 543 15.99 4.61 6.55
C SER A 543 17.22 4.02 7.27
N LEU A 544 17.85 4.81 8.12
CA LEU A 544 18.94 4.29 8.95
C LEU A 544 18.36 3.49 10.14
N PHE A 545 18.79 2.24 10.30
CA PHE A 545 18.40 1.37 11.42
C PHE A 545 19.55 1.31 12.44
N PHE A 546 19.22 1.42 13.72
CA PHE A 546 20.21 1.29 14.80
C PHE A 546 20.12 -0.09 15.43
N VAL A 547 21.25 -0.75 15.57
CA VAL A 547 21.37 -2.05 16.26
C VAL A 547 22.01 -1.81 17.62
N VAL A 548 21.29 -2.07 18.69
CA VAL A 548 21.84 -2.00 20.06
C VAL A 548 21.96 -3.41 20.59
N THR A 549 23.18 -3.85 20.86
CA THR A 549 23.44 -5.14 21.50
C THR A 549 23.83 -4.90 22.96
N ARG A 550 23.27 -5.68 23.88
CA ARG A 550 23.60 -5.61 25.29
C ARG A 550 24.61 -6.70 25.65
N ASN A 551 25.72 -6.30 26.22
CA ASN A 551 26.60 -7.20 26.93
C ASN A 551 26.19 -7.27 28.43
N TYR A 552 26.14 -8.45 29.03
CA TYR A 552 25.59 -8.69 30.36
C TYR A 552 26.35 -8.02 31.52
N GLN A 553 27.37 -7.22 31.20
CA GLN A 553 28.12 -6.43 32.21
C GLN A 553 28.11 -4.93 31.87
N THR A 554 26.94 -4.31 31.77
CA THR A 554 26.77 -2.84 31.74
C THR A 554 27.39 -2.08 30.56
N GLU A 555 27.87 -2.71 29.50
CA GLU A 555 28.37 -2.04 28.30
C GLU A 555 27.45 -2.27 27.08
N PHE A 556 27.20 -1.20 26.31
CA PHE A 556 26.39 -1.23 25.08
C PHE A 556 27.32 -1.10 23.87
N ASP A 557 27.23 -2.03 22.94
CA ASP A 557 27.90 -1.94 21.64
C ASP A 557 26.87 -1.51 20.59
N ILE A 558 27.20 -0.46 19.82
CA ILE A 558 26.36 0.03 18.73
C ILE A 558 27.07 -0.29 17.41
N LEU A 559 26.43 -1.08 16.58
CA LEU A 559 26.91 -1.43 15.23
C LEU A 559 26.12 -0.71 14.15
N PHE A 560 26.84 -0.06 13.24
CA PHE A 560 26.26 0.53 12.01
C PHE A 560 26.43 -0.40 10.85
N HIS A 561 25.39 -0.58 10.07
CA HIS A 561 25.48 -1.25 8.79
C HIS A 561 24.93 -0.34 7.69
N ASP A 562 25.81 0.07 6.80
CA ASP A 562 25.48 0.79 5.56
C ASP A 562 25.06 -0.25 4.50
N THR A 563 23.84 -0.75 4.64
CA THR A 563 23.23 -1.57 3.61
C THR A 563 21.97 -0.86 3.15
N THR A 564 22.03 -0.30 1.97
CA THR A 564 20.85 0.06 1.17
C THR A 564 20.00 -1.19 0.99
N ILE A 565 19.09 -1.44 1.93
CA ILE A 565 18.02 -2.43 1.74
C ILE A 565 17.08 -1.80 0.71
N PRO A 566 16.94 -2.40 -0.49
CA PRO A 566 16.03 -1.84 -1.48
C PRO A 566 14.63 -1.78 -0.87
N PHE A 567 14.02 -0.61 -0.90
CA PHE A 567 12.63 -0.43 -0.55
C PHE A 567 11.78 -1.31 -1.45
N PHE A 568 11.17 -2.31 -0.87
CA PHE A 568 10.16 -3.09 -1.55
C PHE A 568 8.79 -2.51 -1.22
N ASN A 569 8.24 -1.77 -2.18
CA ASN A 569 6.82 -1.49 -2.19
C ASN A 569 6.08 -2.81 -2.42
N CYS A 570 5.29 -3.21 -1.46
CA CYS A 570 4.25 -4.23 -1.64
C CYS A 570 2.96 -3.55 -2.01
#